data_f6f153251cdf4cbc3c88c3177ba3aebc
#
_entry.id   f6f153251cdf4cbc3c88c3177ba3aebc
#
_cell.length_a   1.000
_cell.length_b   1.000
_cell.length_c   1.000
_cell.angle_alpha   90.00
_cell.angle_beta   90.00
_cell.angle_gamma   90.00
#
_symmetry.space_group_name_H-M   'P 1'
#
loop_
_entity.id
_entity.type
_entity.pdbx_description
1 polymer ?
#
loop_
_entity_poly.entity_id
_entity_poly.type
_entity_poly.pdbx_seq_one_letter_code
_entity_poly.pdbx_strand_id
1 'polypeptide(L)'
;MSLKERISEDMKTAMRAKDSARLGTIRLLLAAIKQKEVDERITLDDAQVTAVIDKMLKQRRDSISQYESAGRQDLADAEKFELEVLTAYMPQQMSADEVRAVIAEVIAAVGAAGPADMGKVMGPLKAKLAGRTDMAQASALVKAALSGNAG
;
A
#
# COMPACT_ATOMS: atom_id res chain seq x y z
N MET A 1 16.37 8.84 -9.72
CA MET A 1 15.54 7.92 -10.52
C MET A 1 14.14 7.87 -9.92
N SER A 2 13.12 8.06 -10.74
CA SER A 2 11.73 7.95 -10.28
C SER A 2 11.36 6.49 -10.00
N LEU A 3 10.30 6.28 -9.23
CA LEU A 3 9.79 4.94 -8.96
C LEU A 3 9.42 4.22 -10.27
N LYS A 4 8.76 4.92 -11.19
CA LYS A 4 8.40 4.40 -12.50
C LYS A 4 9.62 3.95 -13.31
N GLU A 5 10.68 4.75 -13.30
CA GLU A 5 11.95 4.41 -13.96
C GLU A 5 12.59 3.18 -13.31
N ARG A 6 12.58 3.10 -12.00
CA ARG A 6 13.10 1.94 -11.26
C ARG A 6 12.34 0.66 -11.64
N ILE A 7 11.01 0.73 -11.71
CA ILE A 7 10.18 -0.40 -12.12
C ILE A 7 10.53 -0.83 -13.54
N SER A 8 10.71 0.11 -14.46
CA SER A 8 11.10 -0.16 -15.84
C SER A 8 12.47 -0.83 -15.94
N GLU A 9 13.44 -0.39 -15.15
CA GLU A 9 14.76 -1.01 -15.10
C GLU A 9 14.71 -2.42 -14.52
N ASP A 10 13.89 -2.63 -13.50
CA ASP A 10 13.67 -3.97 -12.91
C ASP A 10 13.01 -4.92 -13.91
N MET A 11 12.14 -4.42 -14.77
CA MET A 11 11.58 -5.22 -15.87
C MET A 11 12.69 -5.73 -16.79
N LYS A 12 13.60 -4.86 -17.19
CA LYS A 12 14.72 -5.23 -18.05
C LYS A 12 15.64 -6.25 -17.37
N THR A 13 15.90 -6.07 -16.08
CA THR A 13 16.70 -6.99 -15.28
C THR A 13 16.06 -8.38 -15.21
N ALA A 14 14.76 -8.44 -14.94
CA ALA A 14 14.02 -9.70 -14.91
C ALA A 14 14.00 -10.38 -16.27
N MET A 15 13.91 -9.61 -17.35
CA MET A 15 13.96 -10.13 -18.72
C MET A 15 15.32 -10.77 -19.02
N ARG A 16 16.41 -10.09 -18.67
CA ARG A 16 17.76 -10.60 -18.86
C ARG A 16 18.03 -11.87 -18.03
N ALA A 17 17.50 -11.90 -16.81
CA ALA A 17 17.62 -13.05 -15.90
C ALA A 17 16.69 -14.20 -16.26
N LYS A 18 15.80 -14.01 -17.24
CA LYS A 18 14.77 -14.99 -17.62
C LYS A 18 13.86 -15.37 -16.44
N ASP A 19 13.64 -14.42 -15.52
CA ASP A 19 12.74 -14.59 -14.38
C ASP A 19 11.30 -14.29 -14.82
N SER A 20 10.67 -15.29 -15.42
CA SER A 20 9.35 -15.14 -16.04
C SER A 20 8.25 -14.72 -15.07
N ALA A 21 8.27 -15.24 -13.84
CA ALA A 21 7.26 -14.93 -12.84
C ALA A 21 7.35 -13.46 -12.38
N ARG A 22 8.57 -13.00 -12.09
CA ARG A 22 8.82 -11.61 -11.71
C ARG A 22 8.52 -10.66 -12.86
N LEU A 23 8.96 -11.01 -14.05
CA LEU A 23 8.71 -10.23 -15.27
C LEU A 23 7.21 -10.05 -15.51
N GLY A 24 6.42 -11.12 -15.38
CA GLY A 24 4.97 -11.07 -15.55
C GLY A 24 4.32 -10.12 -14.57
N THR A 25 4.71 -10.15 -13.31
CA THR A 25 4.17 -9.26 -12.28
C THR A 25 4.54 -7.80 -12.56
N ILE A 26 5.79 -7.53 -12.91
CA ILE A 26 6.24 -6.16 -13.23
C ILE A 26 5.51 -5.62 -14.46
N ARG A 27 5.28 -6.45 -15.47
CA ARG A 27 4.52 -6.05 -16.67
C ARG A 27 3.07 -5.69 -16.32
N LEU A 28 2.42 -6.43 -15.41
CA LEU A 28 1.08 -6.10 -14.95
C LEU A 28 1.07 -4.74 -14.24
N LEU A 29 2.07 -4.46 -13.44
CA LEU A 29 2.21 -3.17 -12.75
C LEU A 29 2.38 -2.03 -13.76
N LEU A 30 3.28 -2.18 -14.72
CA LEU A 30 3.52 -1.16 -15.75
C LEU A 30 2.27 -0.94 -16.61
N ALA A 31 1.52 -2.01 -16.92
CA ALA A 31 0.26 -1.90 -17.63
C ALA A 31 -0.78 -1.10 -16.85
N ALA A 32 -0.89 -1.33 -15.54
CA ALA A 32 -1.80 -0.60 -14.68
C ALA A 32 -1.43 0.89 -14.58
N ILE A 33 -0.14 1.20 -14.49
CA ILE A 33 0.37 2.59 -14.50
C ILE A 33 0.01 3.25 -15.83
N LYS A 34 0.30 2.58 -16.94
CA LYS A 34 0.04 3.10 -18.28
C LYS A 34 -1.44 3.34 -18.51
N GLN A 35 -2.29 2.41 -18.07
CA GLN A 35 -3.74 2.55 -18.22
C GLN A 35 -4.25 3.80 -17.50
N LYS A 36 -3.78 4.02 -16.28
CA LYS A 36 -4.17 5.21 -15.51
C LYS A 36 -3.68 6.50 -16.17
N GLU A 37 -2.45 6.51 -16.69
CA GLU A 37 -1.91 7.66 -17.42
C GLU A 37 -2.74 8.00 -18.65
N VAL A 38 -3.17 6.97 -19.38
CA VAL A 38 -4.01 7.16 -20.59
C VAL A 38 -5.39 7.66 -20.19
N ASP A 39 -6.02 7.05 -19.21
CA ASP A 39 -7.40 7.39 -18.79
C ASP A 39 -7.48 8.81 -18.21
N GLU A 40 -6.52 9.23 -17.43
CA GLU A 40 -6.50 10.54 -16.79
C GLU A 40 -5.71 11.59 -17.57
N ARG A 41 -5.03 11.19 -18.64
CA ARG A 41 -4.20 12.06 -19.49
C ARG A 41 -3.13 12.80 -18.69
N ILE A 42 -2.46 12.08 -17.81
CA ILE A 42 -1.39 12.61 -16.96
C ILE A 42 -0.18 11.67 -16.98
N THR A 43 0.94 12.16 -16.49
CA THR A 43 2.09 11.33 -16.16
C THR A 43 2.08 11.14 -14.66
N LEU A 44 2.12 9.90 -14.17
CA LEU A 44 2.07 9.63 -12.73
C LEU A 44 3.40 9.94 -12.06
N ASP A 45 3.33 10.65 -10.93
CA ASP A 45 4.48 10.85 -10.04
C ASP A 45 4.63 9.65 -9.08
N ASP A 46 5.66 9.67 -8.24
CA ASP A 46 5.94 8.58 -7.30
C ASP A 46 4.76 8.30 -6.35
N ALA A 47 4.12 9.32 -5.85
CA ALA A 47 2.97 9.17 -4.96
C ALA A 47 1.80 8.49 -5.66
N GLN A 48 1.54 8.87 -6.91
CA GLN A 48 0.47 8.28 -7.73
C GLN A 48 0.79 6.84 -8.12
N VAL A 49 2.05 6.53 -8.44
CA VAL A 49 2.50 5.16 -8.70
C VAL A 49 2.33 4.31 -7.44
N THR A 50 2.71 4.82 -6.28
CA THR A 50 2.51 4.15 -4.99
C THR A 50 1.03 3.83 -4.75
N ALA A 51 0.13 4.75 -5.07
CA ALA A 51 -1.31 4.53 -4.95
C ALA A 51 -1.81 3.40 -5.86
N VAL A 52 -1.30 3.30 -7.08
CA VAL A 52 -1.61 2.18 -7.99
C VAL A 52 -1.16 0.86 -7.38
N ILE A 53 0.06 0.82 -6.86
CA ILE A 53 0.60 -0.39 -6.22
C ILE A 53 -0.25 -0.78 -5.00
N ASP A 54 -0.62 0.17 -4.17
CA ASP A 54 -1.44 -0.08 -2.98
C ASP A 54 -2.78 -0.74 -3.34
N LYS A 55 -3.43 -0.26 -4.38
CA LYS A 55 -4.66 -0.84 -4.90
C LYS A 55 -4.45 -2.28 -5.37
N MET A 56 -3.36 -2.53 -6.09
CA MET A 56 -3.02 -3.87 -6.56
C MET A 56 -2.74 -4.81 -5.39
N LEU A 57 -2.08 -4.33 -4.34
CA LEU A 57 -1.82 -5.12 -3.13
C LEU A 57 -3.12 -5.53 -2.44
N LYS A 58 -4.08 -4.63 -2.34
CA LYS A 58 -5.40 -4.94 -1.76
C LYS A 58 -6.12 -6.01 -2.56
N GLN A 59 -6.09 -5.90 -3.88
CA GLN A 59 -6.69 -6.89 -4.77
C GLN A 59 -6.05 -8.28 -4.60
N ARG A 60 -4.72 -8.34 -4.45
CA ARG A 60 -4.02 -9.61 -4.22
C ARG A 60 -4.36 -10.21 -2.87
N ARG A 61 -4.46 -9.41 -1.82
CA ARG A 61 -4.85 -9.89 -0.48
C ARG A 61 -6.25 -10.50 -0.51
N ASP A 62 -7.19 -9.87 -1.19
CA ASP A 62 -8.56 -10.39 -1.33
C ASP A 62 -8.56 -11.70 -2.11
N SER A 63 -7.82 -11.79 -3.21
CA SER A 63 -7.70 -13.00 -4.01
C SER A 63 -7.07 -14.15 -3.22
N ILE A 64 -6.00 -13.86 -2.47
CA ILE A 64 -5.33 -14.84 -1.61
C ILE A 64 -6.33 -15.43 -0.61
N SER A 65 -7.07 -14.57 0.07
CA SER A 65 -8.09 -14.99 1.05
C SER A 65 -9.14 -15.90 0.43
N GLN A 66 -9.64 -15.54 -0.76
CA GLN A 66 -10.64 -16.33 -1.47
C GLN A 66 -10.09 -17.68 -1.92
N TYR A 67 -8.86 -17.73 -2.45
CA TYR A 67 -8.24 -18.98 -2.88
C TYR A 67 -7.94 -19.89 -1.70
N GLU A 68 -7.47 -19.34 -0.58
CA GLU A 68 -7.24 -20.15 0.63
C GLU A 68 -8.53 -20.74 1.17
N SER A 69 -9.61 -19.96 1.18
CA SER A 69 -10.94 -20.43 1.61
C SER A 69 -11.49 -21.52 0.70
N ALA A 70 -11.14 -21.46 -0.59
CA ALA A 70 -11.56 -22.47 -1.57
C ALA A 70 -10.63 -23.68 -1.64
N GLY A 71 -9.60 -23.75 -0.80
CA GLY A 71 -8.62 -24.83 -0.79
C GLY A 71 -7.68 -24.84 -2.00
N ARG A 72 -7.55 -23.70 -2.69
CA ARG A 72 -6.70 -23.57 -3.88
C ARG A 72 -5.38 -22.89 -3.48
N GLN A 73 -4.58 -23.64 -2.72
CA GLN A 73 -3.29 -23.13 -2.23
C GLN A 73 -2.32 -22.80 -3.37
N ASP A 74 -2.39 -23.52 -4.48
CA ASP A 74 -1.60 -23.27 -5.69
C ASP A 74 -1.82 -21.85 -6.23
N LEU A 75 -3.08 -21.43 -6.33
CA LEU A 75 -3.43 -20.09 -6.81
C LEU A 75 -3.12 -19.01 -5.75
N ALA A 76 -3.34 -19.33 -4.48
CA ALA A 76 -2.98 -18.43 -3.39
C ALA A 76 -1.48 -18.14 -3.37
N ASP A 77 -0.64 -19.15 -3.56
CA ASP A 77 0.82 -19.00 -3.56
C ASP A 77 1.31 -18.16 -4.74
N ALA A 78 0.70 -18.29 -5.90
CA ALA A 78 1.02 -17.45 -7.06
C ALA A 78 0.72 -15.98 -6.78
N GLU A 79 -0.43 -15.69 -6.16
CA GLU A 79 -0.80 -14.33 -5.77
C GLU A 79 0.11 -13.78 -4.66
N LYS A 80 0.55 -14.62 -3.72
CA LYS A 80 1.51 -14.23 -2.68
C LYS A 80 2.85 -13.82 -3.26
N PHE A 81 3.32 -14.50 -4.30
CA PHE A 81 4.53 -14.12 -5.00
C PHE A 81 4.39 -12.72 -5.63
N GLU A 82 3.27 -12.46 -6.30
CA GLU A 82 2.98 -11.15 -6.87
C GLU A 82 2.93 -10.07 -5.79
N LEU A 83 2.32 -10.38 -4.65
CA LEU A 83 2.26 -9.49 -3.49
C LEU A 83 3.67 -9.10 -3.01
N GLU A 84 4.58 -10.05 -2.92
CA GLU A 84 5.97 -9.80 -2.51
C GLU A 84 6.69 -8.87 -3.49
N VAL A 85 6.56 -9.12 -4.80
CA VAL A 85 7.19 -8.30 -5.83
C VAL A 85 6.69 -6.86 -5.74
N LEU A 86 5.39 -6.68 -5.61
CA LEU A 86 4.77 -5.35 -5.53
C LEU A 86 5.14 -4.62 -4.23
N THR A 87 5.17 -5.33 -3.11
CA THR A 87 5.48 -4.76 -1.80
C THR A 87 6.89 -4.16 -1.76
N ALA A 88 7.83 -4.72 -2.52
CA ALA A 88 9.20 -4.21 -2.58
C ALA A 88 9.28 -2.77 -3.08
N TYR A 89 8.28 -2.29 -3.80
CA TYR A 89 8.23 -0.91 -4.31
C TYR A 89 7.54 0.06 -3.36
N MET A 90 6.89 -0.44 -2.33
CA MET A 90 6.22 0.42 -1.36
C MET A 90 7.22 1.06 -0.42
N PRO A 91 6.94 2.26 0.12
CA PRO A 91 7.74 2.83 1.20
C PRO A 91 7.85 1.86 2.35
N GLN A 92 8.93 1.97 3.13
CA GLN A 92 9.14 1.10 4.28
C GLN A 92 7.91 1.10 5.19
N GLN A 93 7.39 -0.09 5.48
CA GLN A 93 6.23 -0.24 6.34
C GLN A 93 6.56 0.15 7.78
N MET A 94 5.60 0.77 8.45
CA MET A 94 5.72 1.16 9.84
C MET A 94 5.19 0.07 10.76
N SER A 95 5.86 -0.13 11.91
CA SER A 95 5.34 -0.99 12.96
C SER A 95 4.10 -0.37 13.62
N ALA A 96 3.32 -1.17 14.34
CA ALA A 96 2.18 -0.67 15.08
C ALA A 96 2.57 0.43 16.08
N ASP A 97 3.71 0.28 16.74
CA ASP A 97 4.21 1.29 17.68
C ASP A 97 4.60 2.59 17.00
N GLU A 98 5.24 2.52 15.84
CA GLU A 98 5.55 3.70 15.03
C GLU A 98 4.27 4.41 14.57
N VAL A 99 3.26 3.65 14.14
CA VAL A 99 1.96 4.21 13.76
C VAL A 99 1.29 4.89 14.95
N ARG A 100 1.31 4.29 16.14
CA ARG A 100 0.75 4.90 17.35
C ARG A 100 1.46 6.21 17.70
N ALA A 101 2.77 6.28 17.53
CA ALA A 101 3.54 7.49 17.78
C ALA A 101 3.12 8.63 16.84
N VAL A 102 2.95 8.33 15.55
CA VAL A 102 2.47 9.31 14.56
C VAL A 102 1.05 9.77 14.90
N ILE A 103 0.18 8.84 15.28
CA ILE A 103 -1.20 9.17 15.70
C ILE A 103 -1.19 10.14 16.88
N ALA A 104 -0.37 9.87 17.90
CA ALA A 104 -0.25 10.75 19.07
C ALA A 104 0.21 12.17 18.68
N GLU A 105 1.17 12.28 17.77
CA GLU A 105 1.63 13.57 17.25
C GLU A 105 0.51 14.33 16.54
N VAL A 106 -0.26 13.66 15.69
CA VAL A 106 -1.37 14.28 14.94
C VAL A 106 -2.47 14.73 15.91
N ILE A 107 -2.83 13.88 16.88
CA ILE A 107 -3.86 14.24 17.89
C ILE A 107 -3.44 15.49 18.63
N ALA A 108 -2.20 15.58 19.05
CA ALA A 108 -1.68 16.77 19.76
C ALA A 108 -1.68 18.00 18.85
N ALA A 109 -1.27 17.84 17.60
CA ALA A 109 -1.17 18.95 16.65
C ALA A 109 -2.52 19.55 16.28
N VAL A 110 -3.57 18.72 16.16
CA VAL A 110 -4.92 19.19 15.78
C VAL A 110 -5.81 19.49 17.01
N GLY A 111 -5.33 19.19 18.21
CA GLY A 111 -6.08 19.43 19.44
C GLY A 111 -7.30 18.52 19.58
N ALA A 112 -7.25 17.29 19.06
CA ALA A 112 -8.35 16.35 19.17
C ALA A 112 -8.56 15.92 20.63
N ALA A 113 -9.81 15.92 21.08
CA ALA A 113 -10.16 15.63 22.48
C ALA A 113 -10.93 14.32 22.66
N GLY A 114 -11.62 13.83 21.64
CA GLY A 114 -12.46 12.63 21.77
C GLY A 114 -12.88 12.06 20.42
N PRO A 115 -13.69 10.98 20.43
CA PRO A 115 -14.09 10.26 19.20
C PRO A 115 -14.75 11.13 18.14
N ALA A 116 -15.41 12.21 18.52
CA ALA A 116 -16.03 13.15 17.58
C ALA A 116 -15.01 13.86 16.69
N ASP A 117 -13.74 13.91 17.11
CA ASP A 117 -12.67 14.59 16.39
C ASP A 117 -11.90 13.69 15.41
N MET A 118 -12.38 12.46 15.19
CA MET A 118 -11.72 11.49 14.31
C MET A 118 -11.47 12.06 12.90
N GLY A 119 -12.42 12.80 12.35
CA GLY A 119 -12.26 13.46 11.05
C GLY A 119 -11.10 14.44 10.99
N LYS A 120 -10.85 15.18 12.07
CA LYS A 120 -9.72 16.11 12.18
C LYS A 120 -8.36 15.40 12.18
N VAL A 121 -8.32 14.20 12.73
CA VAL A 121 -7.10 13.38 12.83
C VAL A 121 -6.82 12.67 11.51
N MET A 122 -7.84 12.09 10.88
CA MET A 122 -7.68 11.22 9.71
C MET A 122 -7.13 11.95 8.48
N GLY A 123 -7.48 13.21 8.26
CA GLY A 123 -6.97 13.98 7.12
C GLY A 123 -5.44 14.08 7.12
N PRO A 124 -4.84 14.71 8.13
CA PRO A 124 -3.38 14.82 8.24
C PRO A 124 -2.70 13.45 8.37
N LEU A 125 -3.35 12.50 9.05
CA LEU A 125 -2.79 11.16 9.26
C LEU A 125 -2.63 10.39 7.94
N LYS A 126 -3.62 10.46 7.06
CA LYS A 126 -3.54 9.82 5.74
C LYS A 126 -2.33 10.31 4.95
N ALA A 127 -2.05 11.61 4.99
CA ALA A 127 -0.90 12.18 4.30
C ALA A 127 0.42 11.62 4.84
N LYS A 128 0.53 11.42 6.15
CA LYS A 128 1.74 10.91 6.81
C LYS A 128 1.93 9.40 6.66
N LEU A 129 0.84 8.63 6.62
CA LEU A 129 0.87 7.17 6.63
C LEU A 129 0.60 6.53 5.27
N ALA A 130 0.33 7.31 4.22
CA ALA A 130 0.01 6.78 2.90
C ALA A 130 1.06 5.78 2.42
N GLY A 131 0.63 4.56 2.12
CA GLY A 131 1.50 3.49 1.63
C GLY A 131 2.44 2.88 2.66
N ARG A 132 2.40 3.33 3.94
CA ARG A 132 3.31 2.85 4.99
C ARG A 132 2.65 1.94 6.01
N THR A 133 1.35 1.86 6.00
CA THR A 133 0.56 0.99 6.87
C THR A 133 -0.82 0.74 6.27
N ASP A 134 -1.51 -0.28 6.77
CA ASP A 134 -2.90 -0.53 6.43
C ASP A 134 -3.76 0.54 7.10
N MET A 135 -4.47 1.33 6.29
CA MET A 135 -5.30 2.42 6.81
C MET A 135 -6.49 1.95 7.64
N ALA A 136 -7.00 0.74 7.42
CA ALA A 136 -8.04 0.15 8.26
C ALA A 136 -7.52 -0.09 9.68
N GLN A 137 -6.30 -0.61 9.80
CA GLN A 137 -5.63 -0.80 11.09
C GLN A 137 -5.33 0.55 11.74
N ALA A 138 -4.85 1.52 10.98
CA ALA A 138 -4.58 2.87 11.49
C ALA A 138 -5.85 3.53 12.02
N SER A 139 -6.99 3.40 11.33
CA SER A 139 -8.28 3.92 11.79
C SER A 139 -8.69 3.31 13.13
N ALA A 140 -8.51 2.01 13.30
CA ALA A 140 -8.80 1.33 14.56
C ALA A 140 -7.93 1.86 15.69
N LEU A 141 -6.66 2.12 15.44
CA LEU A 141 -5.74 2.69 16.42
C LEU A 141 -6.10 4.13 16.79
N VAL A 142 -6.53 4.93 15.82
CA VAL A 142 -7.02 6.29 16.07
C VAL A 142 -8.26 6.26 16.98
N LYS A 143 -9.20 5.40 16.67
CA LYS A 143 -10.43 5.25 17.45
C LYS A 143 -10.10 4.86 18.90
N ALA A 144 -9.20 3.92 19.09
CA ALA A 144 -8.75 3.50 20.41
C ALA A 144 -8.08 4.65 21.17
N ALA A 145 -7.21 5.40 20.51
CA ALA A 145 -6.50 6.53 21.12
C ALA A 145 -7.45 7.64 21.55
N LEU A 146 -8.45 7.97 20.72
CA LEU A 146 -9.42 9.02 21.00
C LEU A 146 -10.45 8.61 22.08
N SER A 147 -10.70 7.33 22.23
CA SER A 147 -11.62 6.84 23.28
C SER A 147 -10.96 6.65 24.64
N GLY A 148 -9.66 6.94 24.75
CA GLY A 148 -8.92 6.76 25.99
C GLY A 148 -8.39 5.32 26.20
N ASN A 149 -8.66 4.41 25.27
CA ASN A 149 -8.12 3.06 25.29
C ASN A 149 -6.74 3.03 24.61
N ALA A 150 -5.81 3.81 25.14
CA ALA A 150 -4.46 3.90 24.63
C ALA A 150 -3.67 2.65 25.04
N GLY A 151 -4.04 1.54 24.42
CA GLY A 151 -3.34 0.30 24.70
C GLY A 151 -2.57 -0.19 23.51
#